data_109dbc7617ec1304569bbe7411b2f7b3
#
_entry.id   109dbc7617ec1304569bbe7411b2f7b3
#
_cell.length_a   1.000
_cell.length_b   1.000
_cell.length_c   1.000
_cell.angle_alpha   90.00
_cell.angle_beta   90.00
_cell.angle_gamma   90.00
#
_symmetry.space_group_name_H-M   'P 1'
#
loop_
_entity.id
_entity.type
_entity.pdbx_description
1 polymer ?
#
loop_
_entity_poly.entity_id
_entity_poly.type
_entity_poly.pdbx_seq_one_letter_code
_entity_poly.pdbx_strand_id
1 'polypeptide(L)'
;QLYDGLVTFDAEGNETLVEAESITPNDDASEYTIALKPNLAFSNGEKITADTYAKSWSFAANAANGQVGASIFEDIQGYDDLQDAEGSKTAQLSGLTVVDDTTLKVKLKASNSAFLYKIGDIAFLPMPSEVIKNPKEYGQKPIGNGPYKLKAYKSGEEIILEKDDSYKGPRKVKNAGIDFKVYQSLDAAYSDLLADNLDVLDAIPTSALKTYQNEKNITAVSKPGPSFSAFTISQ
;
A
#
# COMPACT_ATOMS: atom_id res chain seq x y z
N GLN A 1 6.96 3.16 -0.09
CA GLN A 1 8.41 3.00 -0.17
C GLN A 1 8.88 1.74 0.59
N LEU A 2 8.28 1.43 1.73
CA LEU A 2 8.58 0.25 2.54
C LEU A 2 7.98 -1.05 1.98
N TYR A 3 6.93 -0.96 1.18
CA TYR A 3 6.14 -2.11 0.76
C TYR A 3 5.99 -2.16 -0.75
N ASP A 4 5.98 -3.39 -1.28
CA ASP A 4 5.54 -3.75 -2.62
C ASP A 4 4.28 -4.61 -2.52
N GLY A 5 3.38 -4.44 -3.50
CA GLY A 5 2.20 -5.26 -3.69
C GLY A 5 2.29 -6.09 -4.95
N LEU A 6 1.18 -6.72 -5.33
CA LEU A 6 1.09 -7.51 -6.56
C LEU A 6 1.27 -6.64 -7.80
N VAL A 7 0.66 -5.45 -7.80
CA VAL A 7 0.59 -4.51 -8.92
C VAL A 7 0.70 -3.08 -8.40
N THR A 8 1.21 -2.19 -9.23
CA THR A 8 1.17 -0.73 -9.04
C THR A 8 0.68 -0.07 -10.32
N PHE A 9 0.26 1.18 -10.21
CA PHE A 9 -0.22 1.98 -11.35
C PHE A 9 0.64 3.23 -11.49
N ASP A 10 0.90 3.63 -12.73
CA ASP A 10 1.55 4.90 -13.03
C ASP A 10 0.52 6.07 -12.97
N ALA A 11 0.99 7.28 -13.24
CA ALA A 11 0.15 8.48 -13.21
C ALA A 11 -0.92 8.51 -14.32
N GLU A 12 -0.75 7.70 -15.35
CA GLU A 12 -1.65 7.51 -16.49
C GLU A 12 -2.64 6.37 -16.25
N GLY A 13 -2.51 5.61 -15.13
CA GLY A 13 -3.35 4.49 -14.76
C GLY A 13 -2.94 3.16 -15.41
N ASN A 14 -1.77 3.09 -16.04
CA ASN A 14 -1.25 1.83 -16.59
C ASN A 14 -0.74 0.96 -15.46
N GLU A 15 -1.05 -0.33 -15.53
CA GLU A 15 -0.60 -1.30 -14.55
C GLU A 15 0.85 -1.73 -14.77
N THR A 16 1.52 -1.99 -13.66
CA THR A 16 2.84 -2.62 -13.64
C THR A 16 2.84 -3.74 -12.60
N LEU A 17 3.07 -4.98 -13.04
CA LEU A 17 3.18 -6.12 -12.14
C LEU A 17 4.48 -6.02 -11.34
N VAL A 18 4.37 -6.02 -10.00
CA VAL A 18 5.50 -5.89 -9.08
C VAL A 18 5.86 -7.24 -8.49
N GLU A 19 5.05 -7.80 -7.60
CA GLU A 19 5.24 -9.14 -7.05
C GLU A 19 4.49 -10.23 -7.83
N ALA A 20 3.42 -9.87 -8.54
CA ALA A 20 2.77 -10.79 -9.46
C ALA A 20 3.59 -11.01 -10.73
N GLU A 21 3.65 -12.26 -11.18
CA GLU A 21 4.08 -12.65 -12.53
C GLU A 21 2.91 -12.50 -13.50
N SER A 22 1.70 -12.88 -13.07
CA SER A 22 0.46 -12.67 -13.80
C SER A 22 -0.74 -12.56 -12.87
N ILE A 23 -1.79 -11.87 -13.33
CA ILE A 23 -3.11 -11.81 -12.70
C ILE A 23 -4.13 -12.04 -13.81
N THR A 24 -4.77 -13.20 -13.82
CA THR A 24 -5.64 -13.63 -14.93
C THR A 24 -7.06 -13.90 -14.44
N PRO A 25 -8.06 -13.18 -14.92
CA PRO A 25 -9.46 -13.52 -14.67
C PRO A 25 -9.90 -14.75 -15.45
N ASN A 26 -10.93 -15.44 -14.95
CA ASN A 26 -11.72 -16.37 -15.75
C ASN A 26 -12.63 -15.60 -16.74
N ASP A 27 -13.41 -16.31 -17.57
CA ASP A 27 -14.18 -15.74 -18.67
C ASP A 27 -15.19 -14.65 -18.24
N ASP A 28 -15.75 -14.76 -17.04
CA ASP A 28 -16.73 -13.82 -16.51
C ASP A 28 -16.19 -12.89 -15.42
N ALA A 29 -14.88 -12.92 -15.16
CA ALA A 29 -14.21 -12.15 -14.11
C ALA A 29 -14.80 -12.36 -12.70
N SER A 30 -15.32 -13.56 -12.40
CA SER A 30 -15.77 -13.98 -11.07
C SER A 30 -14.68 -14.67 -10.27
N GLU A 31 -13.59 -15.09 -10.91
CA GLU A 31 -12.41 -15.71 -10.28
C GLU A 31 -11.14 -15.17 -10.93
N TYR A 32 -10.14 -14.88 -10.11
CA TYR A 32 -8.81 -14.46 -10.54
C TYR A 32 -7.76 -15.49 -10.11
N THR A 33 -6.86 -15.82 -11.02
CA THR A 33 -5.67 -16.62 -10.72
C THR A 33 -4.47 -15.68 -10.69
N ILE A 34 -3.79 -15.61 -9.56
CA ILE A 34 -2.61 -14.78 -9.32
C ILE A 34 -1.40 -15.70 -9.23
N ALA A 35 -0.44 -15.53 -10.15
CA ALA A 35 0.86 -16.18 -10.07
C ALA A 35 1.89 -15.18 -9.52
N LEU A 36 2.60 -15.55 -8.48
CA LEU A 36 3.66 -14.74 -7.86
C LEU A 36 5.00 -14.98 -8.54
N LYS A 37 5.84 -13.96 -8.59
CA LYS A 37 7.24 -14.10 -8.95
C LYS A 37 7.98 -15.00 -7.94
N PRO A 38 9.01 -15.71 -8.35
CA PRO A 38 9.77 -16.56 -7.44
C PRO A 38 10.65 -15.73 -6.48
N ASN A 39 10.97 -16.32 -5.34
CA ASN A 39 11.95 -15.81 -4.37
C ASN A 39 11.61 -14.43 -3.75
N LEU A 40 10.34 -14.13 -3.62
CA LEU A 40 9.88 -12.95 -2.90
C LEU A 40 10.15 -13.13 -1.39
N ALA A 41 10.58 -12.06 -0.72
CA ALA A 41 10.84 -12.07 0.70
C ALA A 41 10.70 -10.68 1.32
N PHE A 42 10.35 -10.64 2.60
CA PHE A 42 10.43 -9.45 3.44
C PHE A 42 11.88 -9.13 3.83
N SER A 43 12.10 -7.93 4.33
CA SER A 43 13.41 -7.44 4.77
C SER A 43 14.00 -8.22 5.96
N ASN A 44 13.19 -8.98 6.70
CA ASN A 44 13.62 -9.91 7.75
C ASN A 44 13.98 -11.31 7.23
N GLY A 45 13.85 -11.55 5.91
CA GLY A 45 14.13 -12.83 5.27
C GLY A 45 12.97 -13.82 5.24
N GLU A 46 11.80 -13.51 5.83
CA GLU A 46 10.59 -14.33 5.72
C GLU A 46 10.11 -14.34 4.26
N LYS A 47 9.83 -15.53 3.73
CA LYS A 47 9.35 -15.70 2.34
C LYS A 47 7.94 -15.16 2.18
N ILE A 48 7.69 -14.54 1.03
CA ILE A 48 6.34 -14.14 0.59
C ILE A 48 5.84 -15.21 -0.38
N THR A 49 4.69 -15.80 -0.02
CA THR A 49 4.04 -16.88 -0.77
C THR A 49 2.56 -16.55 -0.98
N ALA A 50 1.87 -17.37 -1.75
CA ALA A 50 0.41 -17.30 -1.90
C ALA A 50 -0.31 -17.40 -0.53
N ASP A 51 0.21 -18.22 0.40
CA ASP A 51 -0.31 -18.34 1.76
C ASP A 51 -0.11 -17.04 2.57
N THR A 52 1.02 -16.33 2.36
CA THR A 52 1.25 -15.01 2.96
C THR A 52 0.16 -14.03 2.54
N TYR A 53 -0.16 -13.95 1.26
CA TYR A 53 -1.22 -13.09 0.75
C TYR A 53 -2.60 -13.49 1.28
N ALA A 54 -2.93 -14.78 1.25
CA ALA A 54 -4.22 -15.28 1.74
C ALA A 54 -4.45 -14.95 3.23
N LYS A 55 -3.40 -15.11 4.07
CA LYS A 55 -3.45 -14.77 5.49
C LYS A 55 -3.54 -13.27 5.72
N SER A 56 -2.77 -12.47 4.97
CA SER A 56 -2.77 -11.01 5.09
C SER A 56 -4.13 -10.41 4.75
N TRP A 57 -4.70 -10.83 3.64
CA TRP A 57 -6.02 -10.35 3.21
C TRP A 57 -7.14 -10.80 4.15
N SER A 58 -7.08 -12.05 4.62
CA SER A 58 -8.05 -12.55 5.61
C SER A 58 -7.95 -11.80 6.93
N PHE A 59 -6.72 -11.51 7.40
CA PHE A 59 -6.49 -10.70 8.59
C PHE A 59 -7.05 -9.28 8.43
N ALA A 60 -6.78 -8.63 7.29
CA ALA A 60 -7.23 -7.27 7.01
C ALA A 60 -8.76 -7.17 6.83
N ALA A 61 -9.39 -8.16 6.20
CA ALA A 61 -10.83 -8.22 5.97
C ALA A 61 -11.65 -8.51 7.24
N ASN A 62 -11.04 -9.12 8.25
CA ASN A 62 -11.73 -9.64 9.42
C ASN A 62 -12.01 -8.55 10.45
N ALA A 63 -13.30 -8.28 10.71
CA ALA A 63 -13.76 -7.25 11.66
C ALA A 63 -13.20 -7.44 13.08
N ALA A 64 -12.99 -8.67 13.53
CA ALA A 64 -12.41 -8.97 14.84
C ALA A 64 -10.97 -8.46 15.01
N ASN A 65 -10.27 -8.14 13.90
CA ASN A 65 -8.93 -7.57 13.91
C ASN A 65 -8.93 -6.04 13.86
N GLY A 66 -10.08 -5.38 13.62
CA GLY A 66 -10.26 -3.93 13.68
C GLY A 66 -9.38 -3.14 12.70
N GLN A 67 -9.10 -3.69 11.50
CA GLN A 67 -8.26 -3.04 10.51
C GLN A 67 -9.02 -1.95 9.74
N VAL A 68 -8.38 -0.80 9.55
CA VAL A 68 -8.91 0.28 8.70
C VAL A 68 -8.89 -0.19 7.24
N GLY A 69 -9.99 0.01 6.50
CA GLY A 69 -10.09 -0.39 5.11
C GLY A 69 -10.53 -1.84 4.88
N ALA A 70 -10.98 -2.57 5.92
CA ALA A 70 -11.49 -3.94 5.79
C ALA A 70 -12.57 -4.07 4.69
N SER A 71 -13.40 -3.06 4.48
CA SER A 71 -14.47 -3.05 3.48
C SER A 71 -13.98 -3.16 2.03
N ILE A 72 -12.72 -2.88 1.72
CA ILE A 72 -12.21 -3.03 0.35
C ILE A 72 -12.21 -4.48 -0.13
N PHE A 73 -12.23 -5.45 0.81
CA PHE A 73 -12.29 -6.88 0.53
C PHE A 73 -13.71 -7.40 0.32
N GLU A 74 -14.73 -6.55 0.36
CA GLU A 74 -16.15 -6.93 0.32
C GLU A 74 -16.55 -7.77 -0.90
N ASP A 75 -15.85 -7.64 -2.03
CA ASP A 75 -16.11 -8.42 -3.24
C ASP A 75 -15.67 -9.89 -3.11
N ILE A 76 -14.77 -10.21 -2.18
CA ILE A 76 -14.23 -11.57 -2.05
C ILE A 76 -15.24 -12.47 -1.30
N GLN A 77 -15.46 -13.68 -1.81
CA GLN A 77 -16.36 -14.65 -1.18
C GLN A 77 -15.89 -14.96 0.25
N GLY A 78 -16.85 -15.01 1.17
CA GLY A 78 -16.60 -15.24 2.61
C GLY A 78 -16.31 -13.95 3.40
N TYR A 79 -16.31 -12.78 2.76
CA TYR A 79 -16.15 -11.52 3.48
C TYR A 79 -17.23 -11.31 4.55
N ASP A 80 -18.50 -11.58 4.21
CA ASP A 80 -19.61 -11.34 5.14
C ASP A 80 -19.52 -12.23 6.39
N ASP A 81 -18.94 -13.43 6.26
CA ASP A 81 -18.73 -14.37 7.36
C ASP A 81 -17.66 -13.90 8.36
N LEU A 82 -16.86 -12.89 7.99
CA LEU A 82 -15.79 -12.31 8.81
C LEU A 82 -16.21 -10.99 9.49
N GLN A 83 -17.47 -10.57 9.39
CA GLN A 83 -17.90 -9.26 9.90
C GLN A 83 -18.41 -9.30 11.36
N ASP A 84 -18.21 -10.40 12.08
CA ASP A 84 -18.43 -10.47 13.52
C ASP A 84 -17.19 -9.97 14.28
N ALA A 85 -17.30 -8.81 14.95
CA ALA A 85 -16.22 -8.21 15.72
C ALA A 85 -15.76 -9.07 16.92
N GLU A 86 -16.62 -9.93 17.43
CA GLU A 86 -16.34 -10.91 18.50
C GLU A 86 -15.96 -12.29 17.93
N GLY A 87 -15.87 -12.41 16.62
CA GLY A 87 -15.55 -13.64 15.91
C GLY A 87 -14.10 -14.08 16.05
N SER A 88 -13.76 -15.16 15.39
CA SER A 88 -12.39 -15.68 15.40
C SER A 88 -11.45 -14.78 14.59
N LYS A 89 -10.43 -14.25 15.25
CA LYS A 89 -9.38 -13.40 14.61
C LYS A 89 -8.55 -14.13 13.56
N THR A 90 -8.60 -15.47 13.54
CA THR A 90 -7.86 -16.32 12.61
C THR A 90 -8.73 -16.88 11.50
N ALA A 91 -10.03 -16.55 11.47
CA ALA A 91 -10.91 -16.95 10.38
C ALA A 91 -10.44 -16.34 9.05
N GLN A 92 -10.62 -17.08 7.97
CA GLN A 92 -10.10 -16.74 6.64
C GLN A 92 -11.23 -16.53 5.63
N LEU A 93 -10.97 -15.72 4.62
CA LEU A 93 -11.84 -15.54 3.46
C LEU A 93 -11.97 -16.87 2.71
N SER A 94 -13.18 -17.41 2.60
CA SER A 94 -13.44 -18.69 1.92
C SER A 94 -13.22 -18.64 0.40
N GLY A 95 -13.19 -17.43 -0.17
CA GLY A 95 -12.88 -17.20 -1.58
C GLY A 95 -11.39 -17.29 -1.93
N LEU A 96 -10.49 -17.43 -0.95
CA LEU A 96 -9.05 -17.54 -1.19
C LEU A 96 -8.63 -19.01 -1.19
N THR A 97 -8.00 -19.45 -2.27
CA THR A 97 -7.47 -20.82 -2.39
C THR A 97 -5.99 -20.77 -2.73
N VAL A 98 -5.16 -21.21 -1.80
CA VAL A 98 -3.72 -21.41 -2.03
C VAL A 98 -3.53 -22.71 -2.80
N VAL A 99 -3.13 -22.64 -4.06
CA VAL A 99 -2.90 -23.80 -4.92
C VAL A 99 -1.51 -24.39 -4.65
N ASP A 100 -0.53 -23.51 -4.58
CA ASP A 100 0.86 -23.81 -4.23
C ASP A 100 1.54 -22.53 -3.67
N ASP A 101 2.85 -22.57 -3.41
CA ASP A 101 3.58 -21.44 -2.82
C ASP A 101 3.51 -20.17 -3.67
N THR A 102 3.27 -20.26 -4.96
CA THR A 102 3.29 -19.14 -5.90
C THR A 102 1.92 -18.85 -6.54
N THR A 103 0.91 -19.69 -6.30
CA THR A 103 -0.38 -19.58 -6.99
C THR A 103 -1.53 -19.40 -6.01
N LEU A 104 -2.18 -18.24 -6.07
CA LEU A 104 -3.37 -17.88 -5.31
C LEU A 104 -4.57 -17.74 -6.25
N LYS A 105 -5.68 -18.40 -5.95
CA LYS A 105 -6.97 -18.16 -6.57
C LYS A 105 -7.85 -17.30 -5.68
N VAL A 106 -8.52 -16.34 -6.29
CA VAL A 106 -9.42 -15.40 -5.61
C VAL A 106 -10.80 -15.50 -6.24
N LYS A 107 -11.77 -16.04 -5.52
CA LYS A 107 -13.15 -16.11 -5.95
C LYS A 107 -13.95 -14.93 -5.41
N LEU A 108 -14.65 -14.25 -6.28
CA LEU A 108 -15.48 -13.11 -5.95
C LEU A 108 -16.95 -13.55 -5.72
N LYS A 109 -17.73 -12.71 -5.03
CA LYS A 109 -19.19 -12.89 -4.85
C LYS A 109 -19.96 -12.72 -6.16
N ALA A 110 -19.45 -11.87 -7.05
CA ALA A 110 -20.01 -11.59 -8.38
C ALA A 110 -18.89 -11.22 -9.36
N SER A 111 -19.19 -11.25 -10.64
CA SER A 111 -18.29 -10.81 -11.69
C SER A 111 -17.85 -9.35 -11.48
N ASN A 112 -16.54 -9.08 -11.47
CA ASN A 112 -15.98 -7.74 -11.29
C ASN A 112 -14.66 -7.59 -12.07
N SER A 113 -14.73 -7.05 -13.28
CA SER A 113 -13.54 -6.78 -14.11
C SER A 113 -12.64 -5.66 -13.57
N ALA A 114 -13.17 -4.82 -12.66
CA ALA A 114 -12.39 -3.76 -12.00
C ALA A 114 -11.62 -4.24 -10.77
N PHE A 115 -11.73 -5.51 -10.38
CA PHE A 115 -11.06 -6.06 -9.19
C PHE A 115 -9.53 -5.92 -9.28
N LEU A 116 -8.95 -5.97 -10.47
CA LEU A 116 -7.52 -5.74 -10.70
C LEU A 116 -7.07 -4.37 -10.16
N TYR A 117 -7.88 -3.32 -10.32
CA TYR A 117 -7.56 -2.00 -9.79
C TYR A 117 -7.62 -1.97 -8.25
N LYS A 118 -8.55 -2.72 -7.64
CA LYS A 118 -8.64 -2.86 -6.18
C LYS A 118 -7.38 -3.54 -5.61
N ILE A 119 -6.84 -4.55 -6.28
CA ILE A 119 -5.64 -5.28 -5.83
C ILE A 119 -4.41 -4.36 -5.69
N GLY A 120 -4.37 -3.22 -6.39
CA GLY A 120 -3.32 -2.22 -6.26
C GLY A 120 -3.43 -1.33 -5.02
N ASP A 121 -4.50 -1.44 -4.23
CA ASP A 121 -4.65 -0.69 -2.98
C ASP A 121 -3.70 -1.22 -1.89
N ILE A 122 -3.29 -0.32 -0.98
CA ILE A 122 -2.39 -0.64 0.13
C ILE A 122 -2.94 -1.70 1.09
N ALA A 123 -4.25 -1.89 1.16
CA ALA A 123 -4.85 -2.93 1.99
C ALA A 123 -4.51 -4.35 1.50
N PHE A 124 -4.21 -4.51 0.22
CA PHE A 124 -3.83 -5.80 -0.38
C PHE A 124 -2.34 -6.14 -0.27
N LEU A 125 -1.55 -5.35 0.46
CA LEU A 125 -0.14 -5.63 0.70
C LEU A 125 0.05 -6.91 1.54
N PRO A 126 1.12 -7.67 1.30
CA PRO A 126 1.44 -8.82 2.15
C PRO A 126 1.97 -8.36 3.50
N MET A 127 1.67 -9.13 4.55
CA MET A 127 2.16 -8.88 5.91
C MET A 127 2.98 -10.08 6.41
N PRO A 128 4.13 -9.84 7.07
CA PRO A 128 4.87 -10.91 7.72
C PRO A 128 4.05 -11.57 8.84
N SER A 129 4.32 -12.83 9.11
CA SER A 129 3.61 -13.60 10.15
C SER A 129 3.70 -12.97 11.54
N GLU A 130 4.82 -12.29 11.84
CA GLU A 130 5.01 -11.57 13.10
C GLU A 130 4.10 -10.37 13.24
N VAL A 131 3.87 -9.63 12.14
CA VAL A 131 2.95 -8.47 12.12
C VAL A 131 1.52 -8.92 12.40
N ILE A 132 1.09 -10.04 11.80
CA ILE A 132 -0.26 -10.61 12.04
C ILE A 132 -0.42 -11.00 13.52
N LYS A 133 0.62 -11.54 14.16
CA LYS A 133 0.60 -11.93 15.57
C LYS A 133 0.58 -10.73 16.53
N ASN A 134 1.33 -9.68 16.23
CA ASN A 134 1.54 -8.52 17.10
C ASN A 134 1.44 -7.18 16.34
N PRO A 135 0.30 -6.83 15.75
CA PRO A 135 0.18 -5.66 14.85
C PRO A 135 0.52 -4.33 15.54
N LYS A 136 0.29 -4.20 16.86
CA LYS A 136 0.62 -2.98 17.60
C LYS A 136 2.12 -2.74 17.74
N GLU A 137 2.90 -3.80 17.92
CA GLU A 137 4.36 -3.71 18.03
C GLU A 137 4.99 -3.27 16.71
N TYR A 138 4.51 -3.87 15.62
CA TYR A 138 5.08 -3.61 14.29
C TYR A 138 4.58 -2.31 13.64
N GLY A 139 3.59 -1.64 14.21
CA GLY A 139 3.23 -0.28 13.80
C GLY A 139 4.35 0.74 13.96
N GLN A 140 5.30 0.48 14.88
CA GLN A 140 6.48 1.33 15.11
C GLN A 140 7.79 0.76 14.54
N LYS A 141 7.78 -0.52 14.15
CA LYS A 141 8.94 -1.24 13.60
C LYS A 141 8.51 -2.04 12.36
N PRO A 142 8.05 -1.37 11.31
CA PRO A 142 7.53 -2.05 10.14
C PRO A 142 8.59 -2.94 9.47
N ILE A 143 8.17 -4.13 9.08
CA ILE A 143 8.95 -5.06 8.27
C ILE A 143 8.33 -5.01 6.87
N GLY A 144 9.06 -4.49 5.93
CA GLY A 144 8.61 -4.30 4.55
C GLY A 144 9.23 -5.30 3.57
N ASN A 145 8.83 -5.19 2.33
CA ASN A 145 9.34 -5.94 1.18
C ASN A 145 9.71 -5.02 0.01
N GLY A 146 9.70 -3.71 0.23
CA GLY A 146 10.01 -2.70 -0.76
C GLY A 146 11.49 -2.31 -0.80
N PRO A 147 11.84 -1.33 -1.64
CA PRO A 147 13.23 -0.92 -1.89
C PRO A 147 13.88 -0.16 -0.73
N TYR A 148 13.13 0.17 0.30
CA TYR A 148 13.65 0.80 1.53
C TYR A 148 13.18 0.03 2.75
N LYS A 149 13.98 0.10 3.82
CA LYS A 149 13.65 -0.38 5.16
C LYS A 149 13.72 0.75 6.18
N LEU A 150 13.03 0.58 7.29
CA LEU A 150 13.04 1.57 8.37
C LEU A 150 14.42 1.60 9.03
N LYS A 151 15.02 2.80 9.10
CA LYS A 151 16.25 3.07 9.86
C LYS A 151 15.95 3.66 11.24
N ALA A 152 15.05 4.65 11.30
CA ALA A 152 14.64 5.28 12.54
C ALA A 152 13.20 5.82 12.43
N TYR A 153 12.50 5.84 13.56
CA TYR A 153 11.18 6.43 13.70
C TYR A 153 11.11 7.23 14.98
N LYS A 154 10.87 8.53 14.86
CA LYS A 154 10.61 9.44 15.97
C LYS A 154 9.19 9.99 15.80
N SER A 155 8.30 9.53 16.66
CA SER A 155 6.88 9.87 16.59
C SER A 155 6.66 11.39 16.63
N GLY A 156 5.95 11.92 15.62
CA GLY A 156 5.66 13.35 15.50
C GLY A 156 6.82 14.22 15.02
N GLU A 157 7.99 13.64 14.71
CA GLU A 157 9.17 14.37 14.24
C GLU A 157 9.64 13.90 12.86
N GLU A 158 10.08 12.64 12.74
CA GLU A 158 10.67 12.13 11.51
C GLU A 158 10.56 10.61 11.34
N ILE A 159 10.57 10.17 10.09
CA ILE A 159 10.70 8.76 9.70
C ILE A 159 11.88 8.66 8.74
N ILE A 160 12.94 7.97 9.14
CA ILE A 160 14.14 7.80 8.31
C ILE A 160 14.14 6.41 7.71
N LEU A 161 14.19 6.36 6.40
CA LEU A 161 14.33 5.13 5.63
C LEU A 161 15.74 5.05 5.04
N GLU A 162 16.30 3.86 5.01
CA GLU A 162 17.54 3.55 4.27
C GLU A 162 17.23 2.58 3.12
N LYS A 163 18.03 2.63 2.08
CA LYS A 163 17.94 1.70 0.96
C LYS A 163 18.13 0.27 1.46
N ASP A 164 17.30 -0.65 0.98
CA ASP A 164 17.48 -2.07 1.22
C ASP A 164 18.29 -2.69 0.08
N ASP A 165 19.57 -2.98 0.33
CA ASP A 165 20.45 -3.60 -0.65
C ASP A 165 20.09 -5.08 -0.95
N SER A 166 19.26 -5.70 -0.11
CA SER A 166 18.74 -7.06 -0.35
C SER A 166 17.54 -7.08 -1.31
N TYR A 167 16.93 -5.92 -1.57
CA TYR A 167 15.74 -5.81 -2.42
C TYR A 167 16.00 -6.31 -3.86
N LYS A 168 15.15 -7.21 -4.35
CA LYS A 168 15.24 -7.83 -5.69
C LYS A 168 14.14 -7.39 -6.65
N GLY A 169 13.19 -6.60 -6.18
CA GLY A 169 12.05 -6.14 -6.97
C GLY A 169 12.41 -5.17 -8.10
N PRO A 170 11.43 -4.76 -8.91
CA PRO A 170 11.65 -3.94 -10.10
C PRO A 170 11.94 -2.47 -9.81
N ARG A 171 11.58 -1.96 -8.62
CA ARG A 171 11.71 -0.54 -8.28
C ARG A 171 13.15 -0.17 -7.93
N LYS A 172 13.98 0.15 -8.93
CA LYS A 172 15.36 0.56 -8.71
C LYS A 172 15.43 1.98 -8.13
N VAL A 173 16.02 2.13 -6.95
CA VAL A 173 16.24 3.41 -6.28
C VAL A 173 17.67 3.88 -6.44
N LYS A 174 17.86 5.20 -6.59
CA LYS A 174 19.16 5.82 -6.85
C LYS A 174 19.77 6.47 -5.60
N ASN A 175 18.91 6.96 -4.70
CA ASN A 175 19.31 7.60 -3.44
C ASN A 175 19.57 6.55 -2.34
N ALA A 176 20.32 6.95 -1.32
CA ALA A 176 20.69 6.08 -0.19
C ALA A 176 19.56 5.90 0.83
N GLY A 177 18.60 6.83 0.87
CA GLY A 177 17.49 6.80 1.83
C GLY A 177 16.53 7.96 1.62
N ILE A 178 15.51 8.03 2.47
CA ILE A 178 14.50 9.10 2.50
C ILE A 178 14.30 9.49 3.96
N ASP A 179 14.29 10.79 4.23
CA ASP A 179 13.93 11.35 5.53
C ASP A 179 12.58 12.07 5.41
N PHE A 180 11.53 11.51 5.99
CA PHE A 180 10.22 12.14 6.07
C PHE A 180 10.14 13.00 7.32
N LYS A 181 10.09 14.32 7.17
CA LYS A 181 9.96 15.28 8.27
C LYS A 181 8.51 15.65 8.51
N VAL A 182 8.11 15.65 9.78
CA VAL A 182 6.75 16.04 10.21
C VAL A 182 6.75 17.52 10.57
N TYR A 183 5.95 18.31 9.87
CA TYR A 183 5.78 19.74 10.13
C TYR A 183 4.43 20.01 10.79
N GLN A 184 4.39 20.98 11.70
CA GLN A 184 3.16 21.44 12.34
C GLN A 184 2.33 22.39 11.45
N SER A 185 2.97 23.00 10.45
CA SER A 185 2.30 23.83 9.45
C SER A 185 2.93 23.69 8.09
N LEU A 186 2.13 23.81 7.05
CA LEU A 186 2.57 23.75 5.66
C LEU A 186 3.44 24.98 5.30
N ASP A 187 3.18 26.14 5.91
CA ASP A 187 4.00 27.34 5.72
C ASP A 187 5.43 27.14 6.23
N ALA A 188 5.61 26.44 7.37
CA ALA A 188 6.95 26.11 7.88
C ALA A 188 7.68 25.15 6.94
N ALA A 189 7.01 24.11 6.45
CA ALA A 189 7.56 23.17 5.46
C ALA A 189 7.96 23.89 4.15
N TYR A 190 7.11 24.82 3.69
CA TYR A 190 7.39 25.61 2.50
C TYR A 190 8.60 26.55 2.68
N SER A 191 8.75 27.14 3.87
CA SER A 191 9.90 27.96 4.20
C SER A 191 11.20 27.16 4.18
N ASP A 192 11.18 25.93 4.69
CA ASP A 192 12.33 25.02 4.66
C ASP A 192 12.65 24.55 3.23
N LEU A 193 11.63 24.34 2.38
CA LEU A 193 11.84 24.06 0.95
C LEU A 193 12.57 25.22 0.25
N LEU A 194 12.13 26.47 0.50
CA LEU A 194 12.76 27.65 -0.08
C LEU A 194 14.19 27.90 0.45
N ALA A 195 14.48 27.44 1.65
CA ALA A 195 15.80 27.54 2.30
C ALA A 195 16.74 26.38 1.97
N ASP A 196 16.35 25.44 1.08
CA ASP A 196 17.12 24.25 0.70
C ASP A 196 17.35 23.26 1.87
N ASN A 197 16.43 23.27 2.87
CA ASN A 197 16.42 22.33 4.00
C ASN A 197 15.45 21.17 3.78
N LEU A 198 14.65 21.22 2.71
CA LEU A 198 13.69 20.22 2.31
C LEU A 198 13.76 20.05 0.79
N ASP A 199 13.90 18.81 0.31
CA ASP A 199 14.03 18.52 -1.12
C ASP A 199 12.68 18.44 -1.84
N VAL A 200 11.64 17.96 -1.16
CA VAL A 200 10.31 17.70 -1.74
C VAL A 200 9.21 18.10 -0.77
N LEU A 201 8.23 18.83 -1.28
CA LEU A 201 6.99 19.17 -0.58
C LEU A 201 5.80 18.79 -1.45
N ASP A 202 4.90 17.94 -0.95
CA ASP A 202 3.78 17.36 -1.70
C ASP A 202 2.52 18.25 -1.74
N ALA A 203 2.51 19.33 -0.97
CA ALA A 203 1.40 20.28 -0.93
C ALA A 203 1.90 21.73 -0.84
N ILE A 204 1.15 22.67 -1.38
CA ILE A 204 1.47 24.10 -1.38
C ILE A 204 0.57 24.83 -0.38
N PRO A 205 1.14 25.65 0.54
CA PRO A 205 0.33 26.44 1.45
C PRO A 205 -0.49 27.49 0.70
N THR A 206 -1.66 27.82 1.24
CA THR A 206 -2.57 28.80 0.64
C THR A 206 -1.89 30.17 0.42
N SER A 207 -0.98 30.55 1.30
CA SER A 207 -0.19 31.77 1.23
C SER A 207 0.69 31.85 -0.04
N ALA A 208 1.18 30.70 -0.53
CA ALA A 208 2.09 30.62 -1.67
C ALA A 208 1.41 30.30 -3.00
N LEU A 209 0.09 29.99 -3.04
CA LEU A 209 -0.60 29.56 -4.26
C LEU A 209 -0.45 30.50 -5.46
N LYS A 210 -0.24 31.79 -5.24
CA LYS A 210 -0.07 32.78 -6.32
C LYS A 210 1.36 32.92 -6.82
N THR A 211 2.34 32.43 -6.07
CA THR A 211 3.77 32.72 -6.29
C THR A 211 4.64 31.50 -6.52
N TYR A 212 4.26 30.32 -6.01
CA TYR A 212 5.10 29.11 -5.99
C TYR A 212 5.65 28.71 -7.37
N GLN A 213 4.89 28.97 -8.45
CA GLN A 213 5.32 28.65 -9.83
C GLN A 213 6.44 29.56 -10.34
N ASN A 214 6.66 30.70 -9.68
CA ASN A 214 7.68 31.70 -10.07
C ASN A 214 8.95 31.59 -9.23
N GLU A 215 9.01 30.70 -8.27
CA GLU A 215 10.20 30.48 -7.44
C GLU A 215 11.35 29.90 -8.27
N LYS A 216 12.52 30.54 -8.20
CA LYS A 216 13.65 30.24 -9.11
C LYS A 216 14.39 28.95 -8.76
N ASN A 217 14.37 28.54 -7.48
CA ASN A 217 15.21 27.46 -6.97
C ASN A 217 14.43 26.14 -6.79
N ILE A 218 13.16 26.10 -7.14
CA ILE A 218 12.31 24.91 -7.02
C ILE A 218 11.66 24.56 -8.37
N THR A 219 11.35 23.29 -8.55
CA THR A 219 10.54 22.82 -9.67
C THR A 219 9.10 22.64 -9.21
N ALA A 220 8.22 23.53 -9.66
CA ALA A 220 6.80 23.46 -9.37
C ALA A 220 6.08 22.48 -10.32
N VAL A 221 5.34 21.53 -9.76
CA VAL A 221 4.53 20.58 -10.53
C VAL A 221 3.07 20.76 -10.15
N SER A 222 2.21 20.98 -11.15
CA SER A 222 0.75 21.03 -10.99
C SER A 222 0.11 20.19 -12.08
N LYS A 223 -0.68 19.19 -11.67
CA LYS A 223 -1.46 18.34 -12.60
C LYS A 223 -2.89 18.21 -12.09
N PRO A 224 -3.89 18.13 -12.98
CA PRO A 224 -5.25 17.78 -12.58
C PRO A 224 -5.25 16.41 -11.89
N GLY A 225 -5.92 16.30 -10.75
CA GLY A 225 -6.15 15.04 -10.06
C GLY A 225 -7.56 14.49 -10.29
N PRO A 226 -7.83 13.24 -9.94
CA PRO A 226 -9.16 12.63 -10.05
C PRO A 226 -10.11 13.08 -8.92
N SER A 227 -9.63 13.88 -7.98
CA SER A 227 -10.41 14.32 -6.82
C SER A 227 -11.17 15.61 -7.12
N PHE A 228 -12.41 15.69 -6.62
CA PHE A 228 -13.20 16.92 -6.61
C PHE A 228 -13.82 17.14 -5.23
N SER A 229 -14.04 18.41 -4.88
CA SER A 229 -14.76 18.78 -3.67
C SER A 229 -16.10 19.37 -4.06
N ALA A 230 -17.18 18.97 -3.38
CA ALA A 230 -18.52 19.45 -3.63
C ALA A 230 -19.27 19.75 -2.31
N PHE A 231 -20.22 20.68 -2.40
CA PHE A 231 -21.22 20.90 -1.34
C PHE A 231 -22.51 20.21 -1.75
N THR A 232 -23.01 19.31 -0.91
CA THR A 232 -24.32 18.68 -1.11
C THR A 232 -25.34 19.43 -0.29
N ILE A 233 -26.39 19.93 -0.93
CA ILE A 233 -27.54 20.58 -0.29
C ILE A 233 -28.66 19.55 -0.27
N SER A 234 -29.08 19.14 0.93
CA SER A 234 -30.27 18.27 1.09
C SER A 234 -31.53 19.07 0.70
N GLN A 235 -32.38 18.49 -0.11
CA GLN A 235 -33.71 18.98 -0.45
C GLN A 235 -34.74 18.54 0.58
#